data_dfb006eeb7ebb0e1996586e9c92af91c
#
_entry.id   dfb006eeb7ebb0e1996586e9c92af91c
#
_cell.length_a   1.000
_cell.length_b   1.000
_cell.length_c   1.000
_cell.angle_alpha   90.00
_cell.angle_beta   90.00
_cell.angle_gamma   90.00
#
_symmetry.space_group_name_H-M   'P 1'
#
loop_
_entity.id
_entity.type
_entity.pdbx_description
1 polymer ?
#
loop_
_entity_poly.entity_id
_entity_poly.type
_entity_poly.pdbx_seq_one_letter_code
_entity_poly.pdbx_strand_id
1 'polypeptide(L)'
;MIASNSARSTSKDLLPQGPVGIGGWLILPLIGLITTPFVTFAYLVTDVFPFLTAESWESITSRSGEYYHPLFGPIVIIDLIIYLAQNSLVIVLLILFFKNKTIFPRVMITYLTTILILDILIGYINLQIVESVFEPDPLTSQHYMFNVIRAMVSTSIWITYFSKSKRVKNTFVK
;
A
#
# COMPACT_ATOMS: atom_id res chain seq x y z
N MET A 1 -38.38 -29.58 -36.58
CA MET A 1 -38.33 -29.15 -35.13
C MET A 1 -36.93 -29.32 -34.54
N ILE A 2 -35.83 -28.84 -35.18
CA ILE A 2 -34.43 -29.04 -34.77
C ILE A 2 -33.64 -27.70 -34.61
N ALA A 3 -34.25 -26.56 -34.98
CA ALA A 3 -33.50 -25.27 -34.98
C ALA A 3 -33.50 -24.48 -33.67
N SER A 4 -34.24 -24.88 -32.61
CA SER A 4 -34.37 -24.09 -31.39
C SER A 4 -33.31 -24.42 -30.29
N ASN A 5 -32.56 -25.52 -30.43
CA ASN A 5 -31.61 -25.95 -29.42
C ASN A 5 -30.18 -25.40 -29.60
N SER A 6 -29.82 -24.99 -30.82
CA SER A 6 -28.49 -24.46 -31.12
C SER A 6 -28.28 -23.02 -30.63
N ALA A 7 -29.33 -22.19 -30.61
CA ALA A 7 -29.26 -20.80 -30.16
C ALA A 7 -29.22 -20.65 -28.62
N ARG A 8 -29.65 -21.69 -27.88
CA ARG A 8 -29.69 -21.68 -26.41
C ARG A 8 -28.34 -22.08 -25.76
N SER A 9 -27.49 -22.80 -26.50
CA SER A 9 -26.15 -23.18 -26.03
C SER A 9 -25.17 -22.02 -26.15
N THR A 10 -25.25 -21.20 -27.19
CA THR A 10 -24.35 -20.06 -27.43
C THR A 10 -24.49 -18.91 -26.44
N SER A 11 -25.67 -18.69 -25.86
CA SER A 11 -25.88 -17.61 -24.89
C SER A 11 -25.42 -17.98 -23.46
N LYS A 12 -25.34 -19.28 -23.15
CA LYS A 12 -24.87 -19.77 -21.83
C LYS A 12 -23.35 -19.75 -21.70
N ASP A 13 -22.63 -19.82 -22.83
CA ASP A 13 -21.19 -19.79 -22.89
C ASP A 13 -20.62 -18.35 -22.80
N LEU A 14 -21.47 -17.33 -22.94
CA LEU A 14 -21.08 -15.91 -22.81
C LEU A 14 -21.16 -15.38 -21.39
N LEU A 15 -21.73 -16.13 -20.45
CA LEU A 15 -21.77 -15.73 -19.04
C LEU A 15 -20.47 -16.11 -18.35
N PRO A 16 -19.89 -15.21 -17.53
CA PRO A 16 -18.67 -15.51 -16.78
C PRO A 16 -18.90 -16.74 -15.89
N GLN A 17 -18.16 -17.82 -16.16
CA GLN A 17 -18.23 -19.03 -15.35
C GLN A 17 -17.44 -18.81 -14.03
N GLY A 18 -18.16 -18.52 -12.96
CA GLY A 18 -17.57 -18.37 -11.63
C GLY A 18 -18.07 -17.15 -10.87
N PRO A 19 -17.53 -16.89 -9.68
CA PRO A 19 -17.98 -15.81 -8.83
C PRO A 19 -17.69 -14.45 -9.47
N VAL A 20 -18.71 -13.57 -9.47
CA VAL A 20 -18.69 -12.21 -10.01
C VAL A 20 -19.03 -11.23 -8.88
N GLY A 21 -18.53 -10.00 -8.98
CA GLY A 21 -18.88 -8.92 -8.08
C GLY A 21 -18.02 -8.84 -6.81
N ILE A 22 -18.25 -7.75 -6.07
CA ILE A 22 -17.53 -7.43 -4.83
C ILE A 22 -17.97 -8.42 -3.75
N GLY A 23 -17.07 -9.31 -3.33
CA GLY A 23 -17.38 -10.31 -2.29
C GLY A 23 -16.21 -11.27 -2.04
N GLY A 24 -16.36 -12.12 -1.02
CA GLY A 24 -15.30 -13.05 -0.59
C GLY A 24 -13.99 -12.31 -0.25
N TRP A 25 -12.86 -12.86 -0.66
CA TRP A 25 -11.53 -12.29 -0.36
C TRP A 25 -11.31 -10.87 -0.93
N LEU A 26 -12.11 -10.42 -1.92
CA LEU A 26 -12.00 -9.08 -2.49
C LEU A 26 -12.44 -7.97 -1.52
N ILE A 27 -13.20 -8.31 -0.49
CA ILE A 27 -13.62 -7.36 0.56
C ILE A 27 -12.42 -6.91 1.41
N LEU A 28 -11.45 -7.77 1.66
CA LEU A 28 -10.29 -7.44 2.51
C LEU A 28 -9.43 -6.29 1.92
N PRO A 29 -8.98 -6.35 0.64
CA PRO A 29 -8.28 -5.20 0.07
C PRO A 29 -9.17 -3.96 -0.06
N LEU A 30 -10.49 -4.10 -0.24
CA LEU A 30 -11.40 -2.95 -0.22
C LEU A 30 -11.40 -2.27 1.15
N ILE A 31 -11.51 -3.03 2.24
CA ILE A 31 -11.42 -2.48 3.61
C ILE A 31 -10.06 -1.78 3.78
N GLY A 32 -8.97 -2.41 3.36
CA GLY A 32 -7.63 -1.81 3.41
C GLY A 32 -7.57 -0.48 2.67
N LEU A 33 -8.06 -0.41 1.42
CA LEU A 33 -8.11 0.81 0.64
C LEU A 33 -8.96 1.92 1.29
N ILE A 34 -10.08 1.57 1.93
CA ILE A 34 -10.94 2.55 2.62
C ILE A 34 -10.26 3.04 3.90
N THR A 35 -9.65 2.16 4.69
CA THR A 35 -9.07 2.54 5.98
C THR A 35 -7.73 3.28 5.84
N THR A 36 -6.95 3.04 4.80
CA THR A 36 -5.63 3.65 4.59
C THR A 36 -5.65 5.17 4.71
N PRO A 37 -6.52 5.95 4.04
CA PRO A 37 -6.53 7.41 4.17
C PRO A 37 -6.78 7.89 5.59
N PHE A 38 -7.67 7.23 6.33
CA PHE A 38 -7.99 7.59 7.70
C PHE A 38 -6.83 7.30 8.66
N VAL A 39 -6.21 6.13 8.53
CA VAL A 39 -5.03 5.75 9.33
C VAL A 39 -3.87 6.69 9.05
N THR A 40 -3.60 7.00 7.77
CA THR A 40 -2.54 7.94 7.41
C THR A 40 -2.83 9.34 7.91
N PHE A 41 -4.06 9.82 7.81
CA PHE A 41 -4.44 11.13 8.35
C PHE A 41 -4.25 11.18 9.87
N ALA A 42 -4.71 10.15 10.59
CA ALA A 42 -4.49 10.06 12.02
C ALA A 42 -3.00 10.13 12.36
N TYR A 43 -2.16 9.30 11.71
CA TYR A 43 -0.71 9.31 11.89
C TYR A 43 -0.07 10.69 11.64
N LEU A 44 -0.48 11.39 10.58
CA LEU A 44 0.02 12.73 10.30
C LEU A 44 -0.31 13.72 11.42
N VAL A 45 -1.51 13.62 11.99
CA VAL A 45 -1.97 14.55 13.05
C VAL A 45 -1.41 14.19 14.42
N THR A 46 -1.30 12.91 14.76
CA THR A 46 -0.89 12.46 16.10
C THR A 46 0.61 12.33 16.27
N ASP A 47 1.33 12.02 15.20
CA ASP A 47 2.76 11.69 15.26
C ASP A 47 3.61 12.70 14.46
N VAL A 48 3.34 12.87 13.17
CA VAL A 48 4.21 13.66 12.28
C VAL A 48 4.14 15.14 12.62
N PHE A 49 2.95 15.72 12.72
CA PHE A 49 2.79 17.16 12.96
C PHE A 49 3.34 17.60 14.33
N PRO A 50 3.04 16.91 15.45
CA PRO A 50 3.66 17.22 16.74
C PRO A 50 5.17 17.10 16.73
N PHE A 51 5.70 16.06 16.03
CA PHE A 51 7.15 15.86 15.90
C PHE A 51 7.83 17.02 15.16
N LEU A 52 7.26 17.51 14.06
CA LEU A 52 7.80 18.63 13.28
C LEU A 52 7.77 19.97 14.02
N THR A 53 6.90 20.11 15.02
CA THR A 53 6.73 21.33 15.83
C THR A 53 7.43 21.25 17.21
N ALA A 54 8.01 20.11 17.55
CA ALA A 54 8.68 19.90 18.83
C ALA A 54 10.11 20.45 18.83
N GLU A 55 10.64 20.79 20.01
CA GLU A 55 12.05 21.17 20.21
C GLU A 55 13.01 20.07 19.72
N SER A 56 12.58 18.81 19.79
CA SER A 56 13.33 17.67 19.26
C SER A 56 13.62 17.78 17.76
N TRP A 57 12.74 18.41 16.96
CA TRP A 57 12.98 18.65 15.54
C TRP A 57 14.20 19.53 15.32
N GLU A 58 14.34 20.61 16.09
CA GLU A 58 15.47 21.51 16.00
C GLU A 58 16.79 20.82 16.43
N SER A 59 16.74 19.99 17.50
CA SER A 59 17.92 19.26 17.96
C SER A 59 18.44 18.22 16.96
N ILE A 60 17.58 17.69 16.09
CA ILE A 60 17.93 16.67 15.10
C ILE A 60 18.31 17.29 13.75
N THR A 61 17.72 18.44 13.39
CA THR A 61 17.90 19.06 12.06
C THR A 61 18.86 20.25 12.06
N SER A 62 19.07 20.90 13.20
CA SER A 62 20.03 22.02 13.35
C SER A 62 21.44 21.49 13.48
N ARG A 63 22.41 22.10 12.81
CA ARG A 63 23.85 21.77 12.90
C ARG A 63 24.43 21.89 14.32
N SER A 64 23.81 22.67 15.17
CA SER A 64 24.17 22.82 16.59
C SER A 64 23.45 21.84 17.52
N GLY A 65 22.54 21.05 17.00
CA GLY A 65 21.75 20.10 17.78
C GLY A 65 22.57 18.87 18.18
N GLU A 66 22.28 18.34 19.35
CA GLU A 66 23.00 17.20 19.95
C GLU A 66 22.87 15.91 19.09
N TYR A 67 21.72 15.74 18.42
CA TYR A 67 21.40 14.55 17.62
C TYR A 67 21.35 14.88 16.11
N TYR A 68 22.12 15.87 15.68
CA TYR A 68 22.11 16.31 14.30
C TYR A 68 22.59 15.23 13.32
N HIS A 69 21.78 14.97 12.30
CA HIS A 69 22.20 14.20 11.15
C HIS A 69 21.73 14.87 9.84
N PRO A 70 22.63 15.08 8.84
CA PRO A 70 22.34 15.88 7.65
C PRO A 70 21.22 15.32 6.76
N LEU A 71 20.95 14.00 6.82
CA LEU A 71 19.90 13.34 6.05
C LEU A 71 18.57 13.25 6.79
N PHE A 72 18.51 13.56 8.09
CA PHE A 72 17.29 13.34 8.88
C PHE A 72 16.13 14.23 8.40
N GLY A 73 16.35 15.54 8.30
CA GLY A 73 15.33 16.47 7.80
C GLY A 73 14.85 16.12 6.38
N PRO A 74 15.77 15.95 5.40
CA PRO A 74 15.39 15.52 4.05
C PRO A 74 14.58 14.23 4.00
N ILE A 75 14.93 13.19 4.76
CA ILE A 75 14.22 11.90 4.71
C ILE A 75 12.79 12.02 5.27
N VAL A 76 12.58 12.78 6.35
CA VAL A 76 11.25 13.02 6.90
C VAL A 76 10.36 13.75 5.88
N ILE A 77 10.92 14.73 5.14
CA ILE A 77 10.17 15.44 4.10
C ILE A 77 9.84 14.51 2.93
N ILE A 78 10.78 13.65 2.52
CA ILE A 78 10.55 12.63 1.47
C ILE A 78 9.45 11.68 1.91
N ASP A 79 9.48 11.17 3.14
CA ASP A 79 8.44 10.33 3.71
C ASP A 79 7.07 11.00 3.65
N LEU A 80 6.99 12.25 4.06
CA LEU A 80 5.73 13.01 4.01
C LEU A 80 5.19 13.12 2.58
N ILE A 81 6.04 13.42 1.60
CA ILE A 81 5.64 13.48 0.18
C ILE A 81 5.13 12.12 -0.29
N ILE A 82 5.81 11.04 0.08
CA ILE A 82 5.40 9.67 -0.29
C ILE A 82 4.04 9.32 0.35
N TYR A 83 3.81 9.64 1.62
CA TYR A 83 2.52 9.44 2.27
C TYR A 83 1.38 10.19 1.57
N LEU A 84 1.60 11.43 1.17
CA LEU A 84 0.61 12.22 0.43
C LEU A 84 0.34 11.64 -0.97
N ALA A 85 1.39 11.25 -1.69
CA ALA A 85 1.27 10.60 -2.99
C ALA A 85 0.55 9.25 -2.90
N GLN A 86 0.87 8.45 -1.89
CA GLN A 86 0.22 7.17 -1.60
C GLN A 86 -1.28 7.34 -1.36
N ASN A 87 -1.68 8.30 -0.53
CA ASN A 87 -3.10 8.58 -0.28
C ASN A 87 -3.84 9.02 -1.54
N SER A 88 -3.23 9.87 -2.35
CA SER A 88 -3.80 10.27 -3.63
C SER A 88 -4.02 9.08 -4.56
N LEU A 89 -3.06 8.15 -4.61
CA LEU A 89 -3.16 6.94 -5.42
C LEU A 89 -4.22 5.96 -4.89
N VAL A 90 -4.38 5.85 -3.56
CA VAL A 90 -5.45 5.05 -2.94
C VAL A 90 -6.83 5.56 -3.34
N ILE A 91 -7.04 6.88 -3.42
CA ILE A 91 -8.31 7.46 -3.90
C ILE A 91 -8.56 7.04 -5.37
N VAL A 92 -7.53 7.11 -6.22
CA VAL A 92 -7.64 6.64 -7.61
C VAL A 92 -7.98 5.14 -7.66
N LEU A 93 -7.33 4.31 -6.84
CA LEU A 93 -7.62 2.88 -6.73
C LEU A 93 -9.07 2.61 -6.30
N LEU A 94 -9.61 3.36 -5.34
CA LEU A 94 -11.01 3.26 -4.92
C LEU A 94 -11.97 3.60 -6.08
N ILE A 95 -11.68 4.66 -6.83
CA ILE A 95 -12.50 5.04 -8.00
C ILE A 95 -12.47 3.92 -9.06
N LEU A 96 -11.29 3.37 -9.37
CA LEU A 96 -11.16 2.27 -10.33
C LEU A 96 -11.87 1.00 -9.84
N PHE A 97 -11.79 0.71 -8.53
CA PHE A 97 -12.44 -0.42 -7.89
C PHE A 97 -13.97 -0.34 -8.05
N PHE A 98 -14.60 0.76 -7.63
CA PHE A 98 -16.05 0.92 -7.71
C PHE A 98 -16.58 1.03 -9.14
N LYS A 99 -15.76 1.54 -10.07
CA LYS A 99 -16.09 1.56 -11.50
C LYS A 99 -15.85 0.21 -12.20
N ASN A 100 -15.37 -0.81 -11.49
CA ASN A 100 -15.05 -2.15 -12.01
C ASN A 100 -14.12 -2.09 -13.25
N LYS A 101 -13.14 -1.18 -13.23
CA LYS A 101 -12.24 -0.97 -14.38
C LYS A 101 -11.27 -2.14 -14.55
N THR A 102 -11.11 -2.61 -15.79
CA THR A 102 -10.18 -3.70 -16.15
C THR A 102 -8.72 -3.42 -15.77
N ILE A 103 -8.34 -2.15 -15.70
CA ILE A 103 -6.99 -1.73 -15.32
C ILE A 103 -6.73 -1.85 -13.80
N PHE A 104 -7.79 -1.88 -12.95
CA PHE A 104 -7.66 -1.88 -11.50
C PHE A 104 -6.69 -2.93 -10.96
N PRO A 105 -6.78 -4.24 -11.33
CA PRO A 105 -5.88 -5.25 -10.77
C PRO A 105 -4.40 -4.98 -11.09
N ARG A 106 -4.10 -4.45 -12.28
CA ARG A 106 -2.73 -4.08 -12.68
C ARG A 106 -2.21 -2.91 -11.86
N VAL A 107 -3.00 -1.83 -11.74
CA VAL A 107 -2.64 -0.66 -10.93
C VAL A 107 -2.46 -1.04 -9.47
N MET A 108 -3.32 -1.93 -8.94
CA MET A 108 -3.21 -2.43 -7.56
C MET A 108 -1.93 -3.23 -7.34
N ILE A 109 -1.54 -4.11 -8.27
CA ILE A 109 -0.27 -4.85 -8.18
C ILE A 109 0.92 -3.89 -8.22
N THR A 110 0.93 -2.93 -9.16
CA THR A 110 1.99 -1.91 -9.25
C THR A 110 2.07 -1.10 -7.97
N TYR A 111 0.93 -0.65 -7.43
CA TYR A 111 0.85 0.06 -6.15
C TYR A 111 1.49 -0.74 -5.01
N LEU A 112 1.05 -1.99 -4.80
CA LEU A 112 1.58 -2.85 -3.73
C LEU A 112 3.08 -3.09 -3.86
N THR A 113 3.57 -3.31 -5.08
CA THR A 113 5.00 -3.52 -5.34
C THR A 113 5.81 -2.26 -5.07
N THR A 114 5.31 -1.10 -5.54
CA THR A 114 6.00 0.19 -5.36
C THR A 114 6.09 0.56 -3.88
N ILE A 115 4.98 0.44 -3.14
CA ILE A 115 4.98 0.73 -1.70
C ILE A 115 5.93 -0.19 -0.95
N LEU A 116 5.92 -1.50 -1.23
CA LEU A 116 6.85 -2.43 -0.59
C LEU A 116 8.32 -2.04 -0.82
N ILE A 117 8.68 -1.65 -2.06
CA ILE A 117 10.05 -1.22 -2.37
C ILE A 117 10.41 0.06 -1.61
N LEU A 118 9.51 1.04 -1.59
CA LEU A 118 9.71 2.30 -0.88
C LEU A 118 9.84 2.07 0.63
N ASP A 119 8.97 1.28 1.23
CA ASP A 119 9.01 0.96 2.67
C ASP A 119 10.33 0.28 3.07
N ILE A 120 10.83 -0.63 2.23
CA ILE A 120 12.13 -1.28 2.48
C ILE A 120 13.28 -0.27 2.36
N LEU A 121 13.32 0.54 1.29
CA LEU A 121 14.40 1.49 1.06
C LEU A 121 14.45 2.57 2.13
N ILE A 122 13.32 3.22 2.39
CA ILE A 122 13.23 4.33 3.34
C ILE A 122 13.40 3.82 4.76
N GLY A 123 12.78 2.69 5.10
CA GLY A 123 12.96 2.07 6.39
C GLY A 123 14.42 1.68 6.67
N TYR A 124 15.15 1.19 5.65
CA TYR A 124 16.57 0.91 5.77
C TYR A 124 17.40 2.18 6.00
N ILE A 125 17.12 3.25 5.24
CA ILE A 125 17.82 4.54 5.41
C ILE A 125 17.54 5.12 6.80
N ASN A 126 16.27 5.09 7.25
CA ASN A 126 15.91 5.53 8.60
C ASN A 126 16.65 4.73 9.68
N LEU A 127 16.73 3.40 9.54
CA LEU A 127 17.48 2.56 10.46
C LEU A 127 18.96 2.97 10.54
N GLN A 128 19.61 3.19 9.40
CA GLN A 128 21.01 3.61 9.34
C GLN A 128 21.24 5.00 9.99
N ILE A 129 20.30 5.93 9.80
CA ILE A 129 20.36 7.26 10.45
C ILE A 129 20.22 7.11 11.96
N VAL A 130 19.25 6.35 12.44
CA VAL A 130 19.03 6.12 13.88
C VAL A 130 20.25 5.47 14.52
N GLU A 131 20.80 4.41 13.92
CA GLU A 131 22.00 3.72 14.42
C GLU A 131 23.28 4.58 14.37
N SER A 132 23.31 5.62 13.53
CA SER A 132 24.46 6.55 13.46
C SER A 132 24.43 7.64 14.52
N VAL A 133 23.25 7.96 15.04
CA VAL A 133 23.00 9.06 16.00
C VAL A 133 22.83 8.53 17.43
N PHE A 134 22.20 7.37 17.56
CA PHE A 134 21.92 6.72 18.84
C PHE A 134 22.73 5.43 18.97
N GLU A 135 22.92 4.96 20.18
CA GLU A 135 23.52 3.64 20.38
C GLU A 135 22.68 2.56 19.69
N PRO A 136 23.33 1.63 18.95
CA PRO A 136 22.62 0.55 18.26
C PRO A 136 21.77 -0.28 19.23
N ASP A 137 20.46 -0.26 19.05
CA ASP A 137 19.54 -1.11 19.80
C ASP A 137 19.15 -2.32 18.95
N PRO A 138 19.52 -3.55 19.36
CA PRO A 138 19.16 -4.78 18.64
C PRO A 138 17.65 -4.95 18.44
N LEU A 139 16.82 -4.40 19.34
CA LEU A 139 15.37 -4.48 19.23
C LEU A 139 14.85 -3.64 18.04
N THR A 140 15.44 -2.48 17.80
CA THR A 140 15.06 -1.61 16.67
C THR A 140 15.31 -2.30 15.33
N SER A 141 16.49 -2.88 15.13
CA SER A 141 16.82 -3.63 13.92
C SER A 141 15.93 -4.88 13.76
N GLN A 142 15.64 -5.59 14.84
CA GLN A 142 14.75 -6.76 14.85
C GLN A 142 13.31 -6.36 14.47
N HIS A 143 12.78 -5.28 15.00
CA HIS A 143 11.46 -4.75 14.67
C HIS A 143 11.36 -4.37 13.19
N TYR A 144 12.39 -3.70 12.65
CA TYR A 144 12.45 -3.38 11.23
C TYR A 144 12.40 -4.65 10.37
N MET A 145 13.26 -5.64 10.63
CA MET A 145 13.29 -6.90 9.89
C MET A 145 11.94 -7.63 9.94
N PHE A 146 11.31 -7.68 11.11
CA PHE A 146 10.00 -8.30 11.27
C PHE A 146 8.92 -7.60 10.42
N ASN A 147 8.91 -6.27 10.42
CA ASN A 147 7.99 -5.49 9.60
C ASN A 147 8.21 -5.71 8.10
N VAL A 148 9.46 -5.76 7.64
CA VAL A 148 9.81 -6.07 6.24
C VAL A 148 9.30 -7.45 5.84
N ILE A 149 9.57 -8.49 6.65
CA ILE A 149 9.11 -9.86 6.37
C ILE A 149 7.57 -9.90 6.29
N ARG A 150 6.88 -9.28 7.24
CA ARG A 150 5.42 -9.21 7.26
C ARG A 150 4.87 -8.51 6.02
N ALA A 151 5.47 -7.39 5.61
CA ALA A 151 5.09 -6.64 4.41
C ALA A 151 5.31 -7.47 3.14
N MET A 152 6.46 -8.16 3.01
CA MET A 152 6.75 -9.05 1.88
C MET A 152 5.75 -10.19 1.76
N VAL A 153 5.44 -10.87 2.86
CA VAL A 153 4.46 -11.97 2.88
C VAL A 153 3.08 -11.46 2.49
N SER A 154 2.61 -10.37 3.10
CA SER A 154 1.31 -9.77 2.80
C SER A 154 1.20 -9.35 1.33
N THR A 155 2.19 -8.63 0.82
CA THR A 155 2.24 -8.17 -0.58
C THR A 155 2.24 -9.34 -1.55
N SER A 156 3.00 -10.40 -1.28
CA SER A 156 3.06 -11.61 -2.13
C SER A 156 1.71 -12.32 -2.22
N ILE A 157 0.97 -12.41 -1.10
CA ILE A 157 -0.38 -12.98 -1.07
C ILE A 157 -1.31 -12.16 -1.97
N TRP A 158 -1.31 -10.83 -1.83
CA TRP A 158 -2.21 -9.97 -2.59
C TRP A 158 -1.86 -9.89 -4.07
N ILE A 159 -0.58 -9.84 -4.45
CA ILE A 159 -0.15 -9.89 -5.86
C ILE A 159 -0.62 -11.21 -6.49
N THR A 160 -0.45 -12.34 -5.80
CA THR A 160 -0.91 -13.64 -6.26
C THR A 160 -2.42 -13.66 -6.43
N TYR A 161 -3.16 -13.12 -5.47
CA TYR A 161 -4.61 -13.02 -5.53
C TYR A 161 -5.09 -12.20 -6.73
N PHE A 162 -4.58 -10.98 -6.92
CA PHE A 162 -4.97 -10.12 -8.02
C PHE A 162 -4.57 -10.67 -9.39
N SER A 163 -3.49 -11.43 -9.47
CA SER A 163 -3.01 -12.06 -10.72
C SER A 163 -3.82 -13.29 -11.12
N LYS A 164 -4.19 -14.15 -10.15
CA LYS A 164 -4.73 -15.49 -10.44
C LYS A 164 -6.24 -15.63 -10.19
N SER A 165 -6.86 -14.76 -9.41
CA SER A 165 -8.26 -14.91 -9.00
C SER A 165 -9.24 -14.79 -10.17
N LYS A 166 -10.06 -15.84 -10.36
CA LYS A 166 -11.18 -15.82 -11.33
C LYS A 166 -12.20 -14.73 -10.97
N ARG A 167 -12.44 -14.48 -9.66
CA ARG A 167 -13.35 -13.42 -9.21
C ARG A 167 -12.86 -12.05 -9.64
N VAL A 168 -11.57 -11.75 -9.47
CA VAL A 168 -10.98 -10.49 -9.92
C VAL A 168 -11.18 -10.30 -11.42
N LYS A 169 -10.83 -11.31 -12.23
CA LYS A 169 -10.99 -11.28 -13.69
C LYS A 169 -12.45 -11.09 -14.13
N ASN A 170 -13.41 -11.69 -13.42
CA ASN A 170 -14.83 -11.60 -13.74
C ASN A 170 -15.50 -10.31 -13.23
N THR A 171 -14.92 -9.64 -12.23
CA THR A 171 -15.49 -8.42 -11.63
C THR A 171 -14.99 -7.16 -12.34
N PHE A 172 -13.71 -7.10 -12.71
CA PHE A 172 -13.11 -5.93 -13.35
C PHE A 172 -13.08 -6.09 -14.87
N VAL A 173 -14.22 -5.84 -15.52
CA VAL A 173 -14.48 -6.10 -16.97
C VAL A 173 -14.83 -4.85 -17.76
N LYS A 174 -14.84 -3.65 -17.15
CA LYS A 174 -15.25 -2.38 -17.79
C LYS A 174 -14.06 -1.48 -18.13
#